data_1976eaa5ba308f97faf5d11239954500
#
_entry.id   1976eaa5ba308f97faf5d11239954500
#
_cell.length_a   1.000
_cell.length_b   1.000
_cell.length_c   1.000
_cell.angle_alpha   90.00
_cell.angle_beta   90.00
_cell.angle_gamma   90.00
#
_symmetry.space_group_name_H-M   'P 1'
#
loop_
_entity.id
_entity.type
_entity.pdbx_description
1 polymer ?
#
loop_
_entity_poly.entity_id
_entity_poly.type
_entity_poly.pdbx_seq_one_letter_code
_entity_poly.pdbx_strand_id
1 'polypeptide(L)'
;MQENLVIVESPAKAKTIEKFLGKDFIVKSSFGHIRDLAKKDLGINIGEGYKPVYEIPGDKKKVVDELTKLAKSKTVWLASDEDREGEAIAWHQTEVLGIPVDRTKRIVFHEITKRAILEAIEKPRTVNMDLVNAQQARRILDRLVGFELSPVLWKKVRPALSAG
;
A
#
# COMPACT_ATOMS: atom_id res chain seq x y z
N MET A 1 -5.47 -25.29 10.41
CA MET A 1 -6.19 -24.30 9.59
C MET A 1 -5.57 -22.93 9.80
N GLN A 2 -5.22 -22.25 8.70
CA GLN A 2 -4.60 -20.93 8.80
C GLN A 2 -5.67 -19.86 9.04
N GLU A 3 -5.61 -19.19 10.17
CA GLU A 3 -6.58 -18.17 10.57
C GLU A 3 -6.10 -16.74 10.35
N ASN A 4 -4.86 -16.57 9.98
CA ASN A 4 -4.22 -15.25 9.85
C ASN A 4 -3.61 -15.08 8.47
N LEU A 5 -3.86 -13.92 7.87
CA LEU A 5 -3.24 -13.53 6.60
C LEU A 5 -2.33 -12.33 6.85
N VAL A 6 -1.05 -12.48 6.53
CA VAL A 6 -0.07 -11.40 6.59
C VAL A 6 0.23 -10.94 5.18
N ILE A 7 0.08 -9.64 4.93
CA ILE A 7 0.34 -9.05 3.61
C ILE A 7 1.60 -8.20 3.70
N VAL A 8 2.59 -8.53 2.86
CA VAL A 8 3.86 -7.79 2.76
C VAL A 8 4.03 -7.25 1.36
N GLU A 9 5.02 -6.39 1.16
CA GLU A 9 5.24 -5.70 -0.12
C GLU A 9 5.90 -6.57 -1.17
N SER A 10 6.80 -7.47 -0.79
CA SER A 10 7.59 -8.24 -1.74
C SER A 10 7.52 -9.76 -1.51
N PRO A 11 7.66 -10.56 -2.59
CA PRO A 11 7.67 -12.03 -2.46
C PRO A 11 8.83 -12.55 -1.62
N ALA A 12 9.99 -11.90 -1.68
CA ALA A 12 11.16 -12.29 -0.89
C ALA A 12 10.90 -12.16 0.60
N LYS A 13 10.32 -11.03 1.02
CA LYS A 13 9.92 -10.81 2.42
C LYS A 13 8.86 -11.82 2.85
N ALA A 14 7.90 -12.11 1.97
CA ALA A 14 6.84 -13.07 2.28
C ALA A 14 7.40 -14.45 2.62
N LYS A 15 8.33 -14.96 1.83
CA LYS A 15 8.95 -16.26 2.07
C LYS A 15 9.70 -16.31 3.40
N THR A 16 10.46 -15.27 3.70
CA THR A 16 11.25 -15.20 4.93
C THR A 16 10.34 -15.14 6.16
N ILE A 17 9.32 -14.29 6.12
CA ILE A 17 8.40 -14.10 7.24
C ILE A 17 7.57 -15.36 7.49
N GLU A 18 7.13 -16.02 6.43
CA GLU A 18 6.34 -17.26 6.55
C GLU A 18 7.11 -18.34 7.30
N LYS A 19 8.41 -18.45 7.08
CA LYS A 19 9.25 -19.41 7.79
C LYS A 19 9.29 -19.15 9.30
N PHE A 20 9.17 -17.89 9.70
CA PHE A 20 9.24 -17.49 11.10
C PHE A 20 7.91 -17.61 11.85
N LEU A 21 6.79 -17.48 11.15
CA LEU A 21 5.46 -17.40 11.77
C LEU A 21 4.77 -18.74 11.99
N GLY A 22 5.12 -19.77 11.24
CA GLY A 22 4.55 -21.09 11.40
C GLY A 22 3.21 -21.30 10.72
N LYS A 23 2.49 -22.33 11.13
CA LYS A 23 1.32 -22.88 10.41
C LYS A 23 0.04 -22.05 10.50
N ASP A 24 -0.11 -21.23 11.52
CA ASP A 24 -1.32 -20.44 11.72
C ASP A 24 -1.41 -19.20 10.85
N PHE A 25 -0.33 -18.92 10.13
CA PHE A 25 -0.21 -17.72 9.30
C PHE A 25 0.06 -18.10 7.86
N ILE A 26 -0.70 -17.48 6.95
CA ILE A 26 -0.36 -17.49 5.54
C ILE A 26 0.20 -16.10 5.21
N VAL A 27 1.34 -16.06 4.54
CA VAL A 27 2.00 -14.80 4.18
C VAL A 27 1.96 -14.63 2.68
N LYS A 28 1.41 -13.52 2.22
CA LYS A 28 1.29 -13.21 0.79
C LYS A 28 1.92 -11.86 0.48
N SER A 29 2.36 -11.71 -0.75
CA SER A 29 2.90 -10.45 -1.25
C SER A 29 1.84 -9.70 -2.04
N SER A 30 1.81 -8.38 -1.87
CA SER A 30 0.99 -7.50 -2.69
C SER A 30 1.72 -7.05 -3.95
N PHE A 31 3.01 -7.36 -4.06
CA PHE A 31 3.87 -6.88 -5.15
C PHE A 31 3.86 -5.34 -5.25
N GLY A 32 3.97 -4.69 -4.10
CA GLY A 32 3.96 -3.24 -3.97
C GLY A 32 2.55 -2.66 -3.83
N HIS A 33 2.29 -1.56 -4.52
CA HIS A 33 0.99 -0.90 -4.48
C HIS A 33 -0.06 -1.65 -5.28
N ILE A 34 -1.23 -1.89 -4.69
CA ILE A 34 -2.37 -2.51 -5.38
C ILE A 34 -3.43 -1.49 -5.81
N ARG A 35 -3.26 -0.23 -5.43
CA ARG A 35 -4.14 0.87 -5.83
C ARG A 35 -3.33 2.15 -5.88
N ASP A 36 -3.56 3.00 -6.88
CA ASP A 36 -2.88 4.28 -7.01
C ASP A 36 -3.80 5.27 -7.72
N LEU A 37 -3.36 6.51 -7.85
CA LEU A 37 -4.11 7.54 -8.58
C LEU A 37 -4.39 7.08 -10.02
N ALA A 38 -5.57 7.39 -10.51
CA ALA A 38 -5.96 7.07 -11.87
C ALA A 38 -4.98 7.67 -12.86
N LYS A 39 -4.65 6.90 -13.89
CA LYS A 39 -3.70 7.33 -14.93
C LYS A 39 -4.37 8.23 -15.97
N LYS A 40 -5.68 8.07 -16.17
CA LYS A 40 -6.44 8.89 -17.10
C LYS A 40 -6.66 10.28 -16.51
N ASP A 41 -6.57 11.29 -17.33
CA ASP A 41 -6.69 12.67 -16.91
C ASP A 41 -5.69 12.99 -15.80
N LEU A 42 -6.05 13.85 -14.87
CA LEU A 42 -5.19 14.24 -13.76
C LEU A 42 -5.17 13.21 -12.63
N GLY A 43 -6.20 12.35 -12.54
CA GLY A 43 -6.38 11.44 -11.41
C GLY A 43 -6.79 12.17 -10.13
N ILE A 44 -7.14 13.44 -10.23
CA ILE A 44 -7.52 14.29 -9.11
C ILE A 44 -8.70 15.14 -9.55
N ASN A 45 -9.75 15.20 -8.75
CA ASN A 45 -10.92 16.02 -9.03
C ASN A 45 -10.74 17.40 -8.39
N ILE A 46 -10.28 18.36 -9.18
CA ILE A 46 -10.04 19.73 -8.72
C ILE A 46 -11.35 20.41 -8.29
N GLY A 47 -12.46 20.14 -9.01
CA GLY A 47 -13.76 20.70 -8.69
C GLY A 47 -14.35 20.24 -7.37
N GLU A 48 -13.84 19.15 -6.81
CA GLU A 48 -14.28 18.60 -5.52
C GLU A 48 -13.20 18.72 -4.45
N GLY A 49 -12.45 19.81 -4.43
CA GLY A 49 -11.44 20.07 -3.42
C GLY A 49 -10.19 19.21 -3.54
N TYR A 50 -9.75 18.97 -4.77
CA TYR A 50 -8.58 18.14 -5.07
C TYR A 50 -8.71 16.70 -4.61
N LYS A 51 -9.92 16.17 -4.65
CA LYS A 51 -10.19 14.79 -4.24
C LYS A 51 -9.48 13.80 -5.18
N PRO A 52 -8.68 12.88 -4.63
CA PRO A 52 -8.01 11.89 -5.47
C PRO A 52 -8.99 10.86 -6.02
N VAL A 53 -8.73 10.42 -7.25
CA VAL A 53 -9.45 9.31 -7.87
C VAL A 53 -8.47 8.14 -7.96
N TYR A 54 -8.76 7.07 -7.24
CA TYR A 54 -7.89 5.90 -7.20
C TYR A 54 -8.39 4.79 -8.11
N GLU A 55 -7.46 4.00 -8.64
CA GLU A 55 -7.78 2.82 -9.44
C GLU A 55 -6.86 1.66 -9.08
N ILE A 56 -7.32 0.45 -9.38
CA ILE A 56 -6.51 -0.76 -9.24
C ILE A 56 -5.90 -1.03 -10.61
N PRO A 57 -4.54 -1.00 -10.74
CA PRO A 57 -3.89 -1.32 -12.00
C PRO A 57 -4.31 -2.70 -12.52
N GLY A 58 -4.45 -2.87 -13.83
CA GLY A 58 -4.91 -4.12 -14.43
C GLY A 58 -4.05 -5.32 -14.07
N ASP A 59 -2.74 -5.12 -13.97
CA ASP A 59 -1.79 -6.17 -13.58
C ASP A 59 -1.90 -6.57 -12.11
N LYS A 60 -2.64 -5.82 -11.29
CA LYS A 60 -2.84 -6.11 -9.86
C LYS A 60 -4.19 -6.78 -9.55
N LYS A 61 -5.09 -6.86 -10.50
CA LYS A 61 -6.43 -7.43 -10.27
C LYS A 61 -6.36 -8.88 -9.75
N LYS A 62 -5.47 -9.67 -10.29
CA LYS A 62 -5.29 -11.06 -9.89
C LYS A 62 -4.83 -11.17 -8.44
N VAL A 63 -3.88 -10.33 -8.05
CA VAL A 63 -3.38 -10.25 -6.67
C VAL A 63 -4.50 -9.82 -5.72
N VAL A 64 -5.26 -8.80 -6.12
CA VAL A 64 -6.39 -8.30 -5.32
C VAL A 64 -7.44 -9.39 -5.11
N ASP A 65 -7.79 -10.13 -6.17
CA ASP A 65 -8.78 -11.21 -6.06
C ASP A 65 -8.33 -12.30 -5.10
N GLU A 66 -7.07 -12.70 -5.17
CA GLU A 66 -6.51 -13.72 -4.27
C GLU A 66 -6.54 -13.23 -2.82
N LEU A 67 -6.07 -12.00 -2.57
CA LEU A 67 -6.05 -11.43 -1.23
C LEU A 67 -7.46 -11.26 -0.67
N THR A 68 -8.42 -10.85 -1.49
CA THR A 68 -9.80 -10.68 -1.08
C THR A 68 -10.42 -12.01 -0.64
N LYS A 69 -10.17 -13.07 -1.38
CA LYS A 69 -10.66 -14.40 -1.01
C LYS A 69 -10.11 -14.86 0.34
N LEU A 70 -8.81 -14.68 0.54
CA LEU A 70 -8.15 -15.07 1.78
C LEU A 70 -8.62 -14.21 2.96
N ALA A 71 -8.84 -12.93 2.73
CA ALA A 71 -9.22 -11.99 3.78
C ALA A 71 -10.62 -12.23 4.35
N LYS A 72 -11.50 -12.86 3.58
CA LYS A 72 -12.89 -13.10 4.00
C LYS A 72 -13.02 -13.93 5.27
N SER A 73 -12.12 -14.88 5.49
CA SER A 73 -12.19 -15.82 6.59
C SER A 73 -11.01 -15.71 7.55
N LYS A 74 -10.16 -14.71 7.42
CA LYS A 74 -8.91 -14.60 8.17
C LYS A 74 -8.74 -13.22 8.80
N THR A 75 -8.01 -13.17 9.90
CA THR A 75 -7.54 -11.90 10.46
C THR A 75 -6.44 -11.35 9.56
N VAL A 76 -6.57 -10.10 9.14
CA VAL A 76 -5.62 -9.48 8.21
C VAL A 76 -4.58 -8.68 8.97
N TRP A 77 -3.32 -8.97 8.69
CA TRP A 77 -2.16 -8.29 9.26
C TRP A 77 -1.44 -7.54 8.12
N LEU A 78 -1.17 -6.27 8.34
CA LEU A 78 -0.54 -5.41 7.34
C LEU A 78 0.90 -5.13 7.76
N ALA A 79 1.84 -5.63 6.99
CA ALA A 79 3.26 -5.69 7.36
C ALA A 79 4.19 -4.94 6.38
N SER A 80 3.71 -3.86 5.80
CA SER A 80 4.55 -2.99 4.97
C SER A 80 5.50 -2.14 5.83
N ASP A 81 6.45 -1.45 5.18
CA ASP A 81 7.48 -0.66 5.88
C ASP A 81 6.88 0.43 6.76
N GLU A 82 7.64 0.85 7.77
CA GLU A 82 7.24 1.92 8.70
C GLU A 82 7.65 3.30 8.14
N ASP A 83 7.02 3.71 7.05
CA ASP A 83 7.20 5.04 6.48
C ASP A 83 5.89 5.47 5.82
N ARG A 84 5.85 6.69 5.27
CA ARG A 84 4.64 7.20 4.62
C ARG A 84 4.14 6.28 3.51
N GLU A 85 5.06 5.76 2.70
CA GLU A 85 4.71 4.85 1.61
C GLU A 85 4.14 3.54 2.13
N GLY A 86 4.79 2.95 3.13
CA GLY A 86 4.33 1.70 3.76
C GLY A 86 2.97 1.85 4.43
N GLU A 87 2.74 2.97 5.13
CA GLU A 87 1.42 3.23 5.74
C GLU A 87 0.35 3.43 4.68
N ALA A 88 0.67 4.13 3.58
CA ALA A 88 -0.26 4.33 2.47
C ALA A 88 -0.58 3.00 1.79
N ILE A 89 0.40 2.14 1.56
CA ILE A 89 0.19 0.80 1.00
C ILE A 89 -0.78 0.02 1.89
N ALA A 90 -0.56 0.02 3.20
CA ALA A 90 -1.44 -0.66 4.15
C ALA A 90 -2.86 -0.10 4.11
N TRP A 91 -3.02 1.21 4.07
CA TRP A 91 -4.33 1.85 3.99
C TRP A 91 -5.06 1.49 2.68
N HIS A 92 -4.36 1.54 1.56
CA HIS A 92 -4.95 1.14 0.27
C HIS A 92 -5.42 -0.32 0.31
N GLN A 93 -4.69 -1.19 0.98
CA GLN A 93 -5.08 -2.58 1.15
C GLN A 93 -6.38 -2.69 1.94
N THR A 94 -6.56 -1.93 3.02
CA THR A 94 -7.82 -1.95 3.78
C THR A 94 -9.00 -1.50 2.92
N GLU A 95 -8.81 -0.46 2.12
CA GLU A 95 -9.86 0.06 1.23
C GLU A 95 -10.23 -0.94 0.14
N VAL A 96 -9.25 -1.52 -0.53
CA VAL A 96 -9.47 -2.47 -1.62
C VAL A 96 -10.11 -3.76 -1.10
N LEU A 97 -9.70 -4.25 0.06
CA LEU A 97 -10.25 -5.47 0.66
C LEU A 97 -11.58 -5.24 1.36
N GLY A 98 -11.99 -3.97 1.55
CA GLY A 98 -13.25 -3.63 2.20
C GLY A 98 -13.25 -3.94 3.69
N ILE A 99 -12.10 -3.88 4.34
CA ILE A 99 -11.95 -4.16 5.78
C ILE A 99 -11.68 -2.84 6.50
N PRO A 100 -12.44 -2.49 7.55
CA PRO A 100 -12.16 -1.28 8.33
C PRO A 100 -10.75 -1.31 8.93
N VAL A 101 -10.11 -0.15 9.00
CA VAL A 101 -8.75 -0.01 9.53
C VAL A 101 -8.64 -0.61 10.94
N ASP A 102 -9.65 -0.41 11.77
CA ASP A 102 -9.67 -0.91 13.15
C ASP A 102 -9.84 -2.43 13.27
N ARG A 103 -10.21 -3.11 12.18
CA ARG A 103 -10.29 -4.58 12.13
C ARG A 103 -9.02 -5.21 11.58
N THR A 104 -8.09 -4.42 11.09
CA THR A 104 -6.79 -4.92 10.61
C THR A 104 -5.75 -4.72 11.69
N LYS A 105 -4.70 -5.53 11.63
CA LYS A 105 -3.56 -5.42 12.56
C LYS A 105 -2.36 -4.94 11.79
N ARG A 106 -1.86 -3.78 12.13
CA ARG A 106 -0.68 -3.19 11.51
C ARG A 106 0.54 -3.57 12.34
N ILE A 107 1.52 -4.20 11.70
CA ILE A 107 2.78 -4.55 12.35
C ILE A 107 3.94 -3.90 11.60
N VAL A 108 4.94 -3.49 12.36
CA VAL A 108 6.16 -2.89 11.82
C VAL A 108 7.36 -3.56 12.47
N PHE A 109 8.42 -3.73 11.69
CA PHE A 109 9.68 -4.27 12.19
C PHE A 109 10.82 -3.66 11.39
N HIS A 110 11.93 -3.38 12.07
CA HIS A 110 13.06 -2.69 11.46
C HIS A 110 14.06 -3.67 10.86
N GLU A 111 13.92 -4.95 11.16
CA GLU A 111 14.78 -6.01 10.61
C GLU A 111 13.94 -7.27 10.39
N ILE A 112 14.34 -8.10 9.43
CA ILE A 112 13.64 -9.34 9.14
C ILE A 112 14.35 -10.49 9.85
N THR A 113 14.16 -10.54 11.16
CA THR A 113 14.65 -11.63 12.01
C THR A 113 13.47 -12.28 12.71
N LYS A 114 13.62 -13.53 13.10
CA LYS A 114 12.56 -14.26 13.80
C LYS A 114 12.10 -13.49 15.05
N ARG A 115 13.06 -12.98 15.84
CA ARG A 115 12.76 -12.22 17.06
C ARG A 115 11.94 -10.97 16.77
N ALA A 116 12.38 -10.15 15.81
CA ALA A 116 11.70 -8.89 15.48
C ALA A 116 10.28 -9.14 14.98
N ILE A 117 10.09 -10.16 14.16
CA ILE A 117 8.78 -10.50 13.62
C ILE A 117 7.84 -11.02 14.69
N LEU A 118 8.30 -11.90 15.57
CA LEU A 118 7.48 -12.41 16.66
C LEU A 118 7.12 -11.32 17.67
N GLU A 119 8.03 -10.40 17.96
CA GLU A 119 7.75 -9.25 18.80
C GLU A 119 6.69 -8.34 18.17
N ALA A 120 6.76 -8.11 16.86
CA ALA A 120 5.79 -7.30 16.14
C ALA A 120 4.39 -7.92 16.19
N ILE A 121 4.29 -9.22 16.05
CA ILE A 121 3.02 -9.96 16.14
C ILE A 121 2.38 -9.79 17.52
N GLU A 122 3.19 -9.70 18.57
CA GLU A 122 2.69 -9.51 19.94
C GLU A 122 2.19 -8.09 20.20
N LYS A 123 2.62 -7.11 19.40
CA LYS A 123 2.28 -5.68 19.60
C LYS A 123 1.72 -5.04 18.33
N PRO A 124 0.58 -5.53 17.83
CA PRO A 124 -0.04 -4.91 16.66
C PRO A 124 -0.61 -3.53 17.01
N ARG A 125 -0.67 -2.67 15.99
CA ARG A 125 -1.33 -1.37 16.10
C ARG A 125 -2.29 -1.18 14.94
N THR A 126 -2.86 -0.01 14.80
CA THR A 126 -3.65 0.36 13.63
C THR A 126 -2.80 1.15 12.65
N VAL A 127 -3.29 1.30 11.42
CA VAL A 127 -2.62 2.11 10.41
C VAL A 127 -2.52 3.56 10.92
N ASN A 128 -1.36 4.17 10.74
CA ASN A 128 -1.13 5.56 11.12
C ASN A 128 -1.70 6.49 10.04
N MET A 129 -2.89 7.01 10.28
CA MET A 129 -3.59 7.85 9.30
C MET A 129 -2.92 9.20 9.07
N ASP A 130 -2.14 9.70 10.02
CA ASP A 130 -1.38 10.94 9.81
C ASP A 130 -0.33 10.76 8.71
N LEU A 131 0.36 9.61 8.71
CA LEU A 131 1.32 9.27 7.67
C LEU A 131 0.63 9.00 6.33
N VAL A 132 -0.54 8.36 6.36
CA VAL A 132 -1.34 8.11 5.16
C VAL A 132 -1.76 9.44 4.53
N ASN A 133 -2.27 10.36 5.33
CA ASN A 133 -2.71 11.66 4.85
C ASN A 133 -1.54 12.48 4.30
N ALA A 134 -0.37 12.40 4.94
CA ALA A 134 0.84 13.05 4.44
C ALA A 134 1.26 12.51 3.09
N GLN A 135 1.21 11.19 2.92
CA GLN A 135 1.54 10.55 1.65
C GLN A 135 0.55 10.92 0.54
N GLN A 136 -0.74 10.94 0.85
CA GLN A 136 -1.77 11.35 -0.11
C GLN A 136 -1.55 12.79 -0.58
N ALA A 137 -1.31 13.70 0.36
CA ALA A 137 -1.05 15.10 0.03
C ALA A 137 0.18 15.24 -0.86
N ARG A 138 1.25 14.52 -0.54
CA ARG A 138 2.47 14.50 -1.34
C ARG A 138 2.22 13.94 -2.74
N ARG A 139 1.48 12.85 -2.83
CA ARG A 139 1.16 12.19 -4.10
C ARG A 139 0.32 13.09 -4.99
N ILE A 140 -0.65 13.79 -4.41
CA ILE A 140 -1.50 14.75 -5.13
C ILE A 140 -0.63 15.91 -5.64
N LEU A 141 0.21 16.47 -4.78
CA LEU A 141 1.10 17.57 -5.15
C LEU A 141 2.04 17.17 -6.28
N ASP A 142 2.67 16.01 -6.18
CA ASP A 142 3.57 15.50 -7.22
C ASP A 142 2.84 15.35 -8.56
N ARG A 143 1.59 14.87 -8.54
CA ARG A 143 0.78 14.72 -9.75
C ARG A 143 0.46 16.07 -10.37
N LEU A 144 0.06 17.05 -9.55
CA LEU A 144 -0.24 18.42 -10.02
C LEU A 144 0.99 19.09 -10.62
N VAL A 145 2.12 18.99 -9.93
CA VAL A 145 3.39 19.56 -10.41
C VAL A 145 3.80 18.91 -11.73
N GLY A 146 3.71 17.58 -11.81
CA GLY A 146 4.06 16.84 -13.03
C GLY A 146 3.18 17.25 -14.21
N PHE A 147 1.88 17.45 -14.01
CA PHE A 147 0.97 17.85 -15.08
C PHE A 147 1.17 19.30 -15.53
N GLU A 148 1.48 20.19 -14.61
CA GLU A 148 1.62 21.60 -14.93
C GLU A 148 3.03 21.98 -15.42
N LEU A 149 4.07 21.39 -14.85
CA LEU A 149 5.45 21.71 -15.19
C LEU A 149 6.04 20.88 -16.32
N SER A 150 5.67 19.62 -16.46
CA SER A 150 6.24 18.77 -17.53
C SER A 150 5.99 19.32 -18.93
N PRO A 151 4.77 19.80 -19.28
CA PRO A 151 4.59 20.46 -20.59
C PRO A 151 5.43 21.72 -20.78
N VAL A 152 5.65 22.48 -19.71
CA VAL A 152 6.53 23.67 -19.75
C VAL A 152 7.96 23.26 -20.03
N LEU A 153 8.46 22.22 -19.37
CA LEU A 153 9.80 21.69 -19.58
C LEU A 153 9.98 21.19 -21.03
N TRP A 154 8.99 20.47 -21.57
CA TRP A 154 9.03 19.98 -22.95
C TRP A 154 9.08 21.13 -23.96
N LYS A 155 8.36 22.20 -23.71
CA LYS A 155 8.27 23.36 -24.59
C LYS A 155 9.51 24.26 -24.48
N LYS A 156 10.02 24.48 -23.27
CA LYS A 156 11.07 25.47 -22.99
C LYS A 156 12.49 24.88 -22.94
N VAL A 157 12.62 23.65 -22.54
CA VAL A 157 13.93 23.03 -22.29
C VAL A 157 14.16 21.84 -23.23
N ARG A 158 13.42 20.76 -23.06
CA ARG A 158 13.64 19.51 -23.81
C ARG A 158 12.37 18.65 -23.78
N PRO A 159 11.98 18.04 -24.94
CA PRO A 159 10.87 17.09 -24.95
C PRO A 159 11.15 15.89 -24.04
N ALA A 160 10.10 15.33 -23.48
CA ALA A 160 10.11 14.14 -22.62
C ALA A 160 10.73 14.31 -21.22
N LEU A 161 11.07 15.53 -20.80
CA LEU A 161 11.43 15.77 -19.40
C LEU A 161 10.20 15.72 -18.51
N SER A 162 10.39 15.30 -17.27
CA SER A 162 9.31 15.24 -16.27
C SER A 162 9.73 15.95 -14.99
N ALA A 163 8.77 16.64 -14.35
CA ALA A 163 8.99 17.33 -13.09
C ALA A 163 8.72 16.43 -11.87
N GLY A 164 8.18 15.23 -12.09
CA GLY A 164 7.81 14.35 -10.99
C GLY A 164 8.41 12.97 -10.97
#